data_d8f4af5e0e66a77c5a972616606306a2
#
_entry.id   d8f4af5e0e66a77c5a972616606306a2
#
_cell.length_a   1.000
_cell.length_b   1.000
_cell.length_c   1.000
_cell.angle_alpha   90.00
_cell.angle_beta   90.00
_cell.angle_gamma   90.00
#
_symmetry.space_group_name_H-M   'P 1'
#
loop_
_entity.id
_entity.type
_entity.pdbx_description
1 polymer ?
#
loop_
_entity_poly.entity_id
_entity_poly.type
_entity_poly.pdbx_seq_one_letter_code
_entity_poly.pdbx_strand_id
1 'polypeptide(L)'
;MAARGPEAGSGPGPEEGRPDDLPDGLMVAGRDARVVVFNAAAARITGIPAGSAVGRDFRDVLPLHDAEGRDWWKCLAPYGGLSTRTRHPERVLFLPGGTEVLVTAAYRRDAERRVERFTVCLRDALHRARQERDRADLVSTVAHELRSPLTSVKGFTATLLAKWHRFNDDQKRVMLETVNADADRVTRLITELLDVSRIESGRLEMRRQVVDIPEEVRKVIAGRVAAGEPEDRFRFEVRGELPEMWLDPDKMDQILGNLVENAVRHGAGTVTIVVEPDAHKEGAAVSVRDEGEGIPPEAVQRVFRQFWRGPGGNRRGGTGLGLYIVKGLVEAHGGVITVRRAPGGGAEFRFTVPAGAPDYAG
;
A
#
# COMPACT_ATOMS: atom_id res chain seq x y z
N MET A 1 71.50 7.79 1.10
CA MET A 1 70.33 7.72 1.98
C MET A 1 69.12 8.10 1.14
N ALA A 2 68.34 7.13 0.70
CA ALA A 2 67.16 7.32 -0.13
C ALA A 2 65.95 7.29 0.79
N ALA A 3 65.17 8.37 0.78
CA ALA A 3 63.93 8.47 1.53
C ALA A 3 62.80 7.81 0.68
N ARG A 4 62.14 6.82 1.23
CA ARG A 4 60.91 6.21 0.69
C ARG A 4 59.74 7.18 0.94
N GLY A 5 59.03 7.55 -0.10
CA GLY A 5 57.72 8.22 -0.04
C GLY A 5 56.60 7.25 0.38
N PRO A 6 55.49 7.76 0.95
CA PRO A 6 54.40 6.91 1.42
C PRO A 6 53.55 6.35 0.27
N GLU A 7 53.24 5.06 0.38
CA GLU A 7 52.33 4.35 -0.48
C GLU A 7 50.91 4.96 -0.38
N ALA A 8 50.35 5.35 -1.50
CA ALA A 8 48.95 5.75 -1.61
C ALA A 8 48.04 4.54 -1.40
N GLY A 9 47.31 4.56 -0.29
CA GLY A 9 46.30 3.59 0.03
C GLY A 9 45.18 3.61 -1.05
N SER A 10 44.95 2.48 -1.71
CA SER A 10 43.83 2.23 -2.57
C SER A 10 42.55 2.24 -1.70
N GLY A 11 41.76 3.30 -1.82
CA GLY A 11 40.43 3.35 -1.28
C GLY A 11 39.55 2.22 -1.89
N PRO A 12 38.51 1.74 -1.18
CA PRO A 12 37.63 0.73 -1.70
C PRO A 12 36.96 1.27 -2.98
N GLY A 13 37.12 0.52 -4.07
CA GLY A 13 36.40 0.80 -5.31
C GLY A 13 34.88 0.70 -5.09
N PRO A 14 34.06 1.27 -6.01
CA PRO A 14 32.62 1.22 -5.87
C PRO A 14 32.18 -0.24 -5.70
N GLU A 15 31.40 -0.53 -4.65
CA GLU A 15 30.78 -1.83 -4.43
C GLU A 15 29.95 -2.16 -5.65
N GLU A 16 30.44 -3.06 -6.50
CA GLU A 16 29.66 -3.63 -7.60
C GLU A 16 28.50 -4.40 -6.98
N GLY A 17 27.27 -3.88 -7.14
CA GLY A 17 26.05 -4.55 -6.67
C GLY A 17 26.01 -6.00 -7.15
N ARG A 18 25.88 -6.95 -6.23
CA ARG A 18 25.84 -8.37 -6.55
C ARG A 18 24.54 -8.71 -7.27
N PRO A 19 24.55 -9.59 -8.28
CA PRO A 19 23.33 -10.03 -8.97
C PRO A 19 22.25 -10.56 -8.01
N ASP A 20 22.65 -11.06 -6.84
CA ASP A 20 21.75 -11.59 -5.81
C ASP A 20 21.00 -10.51 -5.02
N ASP A 21 21.44 -9.24 -5.06
CA ASP A 21 20.77 -8.11 -4.44
C ASP A 21 19.55 -7.63 -5.25
N LEU A 22 19.42 -8.10 -6.50
CA LEU A 22 18.28 -7.75 -7.35
C LEU A 22 17.02 -8.53 -6.94
N PRO A 23 15.86 -7.84 -6.79
CA PRO A 23 14.60 -8.50 -6.48
C PRO A 23 14.07 -9.35 -7.62
N ASP A 24 14.42 -8.99 -8.86
CA ASP A 24 14.04 -9.69 -10.09
C ASP A 24 14.99 -10.87 -10.36
N GLY A 25 14.43 -11.97 -10.89
CA GLY A 25 15.21 -13.10 -11.35
C GLY A 25 16.09 -12.70 -12.55
N LEU A 26 17.38 -12.95 -12.45
CA LEU A 26 18.35 -12.66 -13.51
C LEU A 26 19.02 -13.94 -13.99
N MET A 27 18.96 -14.19 -15.31
CA MET A 27 19.75 -15.17 -16.01
C MET A 27 20.57 -14.48 -17.09
N VAL A 28 21.88 -14.73 -17.13
CA VAL A 28 22.77 -14.25 -18.20
C VAL A 28 23.44 -15.44 -18.85
N ALA A 29 23.37 -15.53 -20.19
CA ALA A 29 24.09 -16.52 -20.98
C ALA A 29 25.22 -15.86 -21.78
N GLY A 30 26.34 -16.55 -21.91
CA GLY A 30 27.52 -16.15 -22.65
C GLY A 30 27.41 -16.36 -24.16
N ARG A 31 28.52 -16.18 -24.88
CA ARG A 31 28.63 -16.39 -26.36
C ARG A 31 28.30 -17.80 -26.79
N ASP A 32 28.57 -18.78 -25.94
CA ASP A 32 28.36 -20.22 -26.12
C ASP A 32 26.94 -20.69 -25.70
N ALA A 33 26.01 -19.75 -25.46
CA ALA A 33 24.68 -20.03 -24.98
C ALA A 33 24.63 -20.71 -23.58
N ARG A 34 25.74 -20.71 -22.82
CA ARG A 34 25.74 -21.25 -21.45
C ARG A 34 25.48 -20.17 -20.43
N VAL A 35 24.75 -20.56 -19.41
CA VAL A 35 24.42 -19.67 -18.27
C VAL A 35 25.68 -19.32 -17.50
N VAL A 36 25.96 -18.03 -17.34
CA VAL A 36 27.10 -17.51 -16.58
C VAL A 36 26.63 -16.81 -15.28
N VAL A 37 25.40 -16.36 -15.22
CA VAL A 37 24.77 -15.79 -14.03
C VAL A 37 23.36 -16.34 -13.89
N PHE A 38 23.02 -16.78 -12.70
CA PHE A 38 21.67 -17.18 -12.31
C PHE A 38 21.49 -16.80 -10.84
N ASN A 39 20.79 -15.69 -10.58
CA ASN A 39 20.72 -15.12 -9.24
C ASN A 39 19.73 -15.86 -8.32
N ALA A 40 19.77 -15.52 -7.03
CA ALA A 40 18.92 -16.12 -6.01
C ALA A 40 17.41 -15.91 -6.30
N ALA A 41 17.04 -14.75 -6.88
CA ALA A 41 15.66 -14.48 -7.26
C ALA A 41 15.19 -15.38 -8.42
N ALA A 42 16.04 -15.62 -9.44
CA ALA A 42 15.73 -16.58 -10.51
C ALA A 42 15.55 -17.99 -9.96
N ALA A 43 16.40 -18.40 -9.01
CA ALA A 43 16.27 -19.71 -8.37
C ALA A 43 14.93 -19.84 -7.59
N ARG A 44 14.49 -18.81 -6.89
CA ARG A 44 13.18 -18.81 -6.20
C ARG A 44 12.00 -18.91 -7.16
N ILE A 45 12.03 -18.12 -8.23
CA ILE A 45 10.92 -18.06 -9.22
C ILE A 45 10.78 -19.36 -9.98
N THR A 46 11.91 -19.95 -10.37
CA THR A 46 11.93 -21.15 -11.23
C THR A 46 11.96 -22.47 -10.46
N GLY A 47 12.32 -22.43 -9.18
CA GLY A 47 12.60 -23.63 -8.38
C GLY A 47 13.92 -24.34 -8.74
N ILE A 48 14.78 -23.76 -9.59
CA ILE A 48 16.03 -24.34 -10.06
C ILE A 48 17.18 -23.79 -9.23
N PRO A 49 17.98 -24.62 -8.53
CA PRO A 49 19.12 -24.14 -7.77
C PRO A 49 20.17 -23.47 -8.66
N ALA A 50 20.70 -22.32 -8.24
CA ALA A 50 21.67 -21.54 -9.02
C ALA A 50 22.92 -22.38 -9.42
N GLY A 51 23.43 -23.22 -8.51
CA GLY A 51 24.58 -24.07 -8.77
C GLY A 51 24.35 -25.15 -9.84
N SER A 52 23.10 -25.54 -10.09
CA SER A 52 22.74 -26.49 -11.14
C SER A 52 22.43 -25.81 -12.48
N ALA A 53 22.29 -24.49 -12.50
CA ALA A 53 21.96 -23.70 -13.69
C ALA A 53 23.23 -23.24 -14.42
N VAL A 54 24.23 -22.75 -13.67
CA VAL A 54 25.45 -22.17 -14.24
C VAL A 54 26.24 -23.23 -15.03
N GLY A 55 26.73 -22.87 -16.22
CA GLY A 55 27.48 -23.72 -17.13
C GLY A 55 26.62 -24.57 -18.08
N ARG A 56 25.31 -24.67 -17.87
CA ARG A 56 24.37 -25.37 -18.75
C ARG A 56 23.83 -24.48 -19.86
N ASP A 57 23.31 -25.08 -20.92
CA ASP A 57 22.59 -24.35 -21.95
C ASP A 57 21.36 -23.65 -21.35
N PHE A 58 21.18 -22.35 -21.63
CA PHE A 58 20.10 -21.58 -21.07
C PHE A 58 18.71 -22.11 -21.45
N ARG A 59 18.57 -22.79 -22.58
CA ARG A 59 17.32 -23.39 -23.05
C ARG A 59 16.89 -24.57 -22.19
N ASP A 60 17.87 -25.33 -21.72
CA ASP A 60 17.64 -26.48 -20.83
C ASP A 60 17.38 -26.02 -19.38
N VAL A 61 18.02 -24.91 -18.99
CA VAL A 61 17.83 -24.30 -17.65
C VAL A 61 16.47 -23.62 -17.53
N LEU A 62 16.07 -22.92 -18.58
CA LEU A 62 14.84 -22.10 -18.55
C LEU A 62 13.95 -22.41 -19.76
N PRO A 63 13.33 -23.60 -19.84
CA PRO A 63 12.46 -24.00 -20.94
C PRO A 63 11.13 -23.22 -20.83
N LEU A 64 10.99 -22.17 -21.64
CA LEU A 64 9.84 -21.28 -21.66
C LEU A 64 8.92 -21.59 -22.84
N HIS A 65 7.61 -21.57 -22.57
CA HIS A 65 6.56 -21.78 -23.56
C HIS A 65 5.60 -20.58 -23.58
N ASP A 66 5.01 -20.30 -24.73
CA ASP A 66 3.90 -19.35 -24.84
C ASP A 66 2.56 -19.99 -24.40
N ALA A 67 1.48 -19.20 -24.45
CA ALA A 67 0.13 -19.65 -24.05
C ALA A 67 -0.39 -20.82 -24.91
N GLU A 68 0.13 -20.98 -26.13
CA GLU A 68 -0.20 -22.08 -27.05
C GLU A 68 0.74 -23.29 -26.88
N GLY A 69 1.62 -23.28 -25.91
CA GLY A 69 2.57 -24.37 -25.62
C GLY A 69 3.76 -24.44 -26.56
N ARG A 70 4.00 -23.42 -27.38
CA ARG A 70 5.16 -23.40 -28.31
C ARG A 70 6.41 -22.97 -27.56
N ASP A 71 7.53 -23.65 -27.87
CA ASP A 71 8.83 -23.31 -27.30
C ASP A 71 9.26 -21.89 -27.73
N TRP A 72 9.35 -21.01 -26.74
CA TRP A 72 9.69 -19.61 -26.99
C TRP A 72 11.10 -19.41 -27.52
N TRP A 73 12.05 -20.25 -27.11
CA TRP A 73 13.43 -20.17 -27.55
C TRP A 73 13.61 -20.53 -29.04
N LYS A 74 12.79 -21.45 -29.55
CA LYS A 74 12.77 -21.76 -30.98
C LYS A 74 12.19 -20.61 -31.79
N CYS A 75 11.16 -19.96 -31.30
CA CYS A 75 10.57 -18.78 -31.95
C CYS A 75 11.51 -17.57 -31.90
N LEU A 76 12.25 -17.43 -30.79
CA LEU A 76 13.13 -16.28 -30.56
C LEU A 76 14.47 -16.39 -31.29
N ALA A 77 15.04 -17.60 -31.34
CA ALA A 77 16.37 -17.92 -31.89
C ALA A 77 17.45 -16.91 -31.45
N PRO A 78 17.77 -16.77 -30.13
CA PRO A 78 18.60 -15.66 -29.62
C PRO A 78 19.96 -15.52 -30.31
N TYR A 79 20.59 -16.63 -30.64
CA TYR A 79 21.92 -16.68 -31.27
C TYR A 79 21.89 -16.83 -32.79
N GLY A 80 20.74 -17.15 -33.40
CA GLY A 80 20.55 -17.31 -34.83
C GLY A 80 19.56 -16.33 -35.47
N GLY A 81 19.00 -15.43 -34.69
CA GLY A 81 17.97 -14.50 -35.15
C GLY A 81 18.51 -13.19 -35.73
N LEU A 82 17.61 -12.19 -35.91
CA LEU A 82 17.94 -10.90 -36.51
C LEU A 82 19.04 -10.18 -35.70
N SER A 83 20.14 -9.86 -36.38
CA SER A 83 21.31 -9.18 -35.79
C SER A 83 21.00 -7.71 -35.32
N THR A 84 19.89 -7.13 -35.74
CA THR A 84 19.45 -5.79 -35.35
C THR A 84 18.63 -5.75 -34.06
N ARG A 85 18.18 -6.91 -33.56
CA ARG A 85 17.37 -6.98 -32.37
C ARG A 85 18.22 -6.82 -31.11
N THR A 86 17.86 -5.86 -30.26
CA THR A 86 18.59 -5.52 -29.01
C THR A 86 17.84 -5.93 -27.76
N ARG A 87 16.52 -6.10 -27.82
CA ARG A 87 15.67 -6.45 -26.66
C ARG A 87 14.36 -7.10 -27.09
N HIS A 88 13.72 -7.76 -26.14
CA HIS A 88 12.34 -8.21 -26.24
C HIS A 88 11.50 -7.49 -25.16
N PRO A 89 10.31 -7.02 -25.52
CA PRO A 89 9.37 -6.47 -24.54
C PRO A 89 8.91 -7.56 -23.57
N GLU A 90 8.37 -7.15 -22.44
CA GLU A 90 7.80 -8.06 -21.45
C GLU A 90 6.70 -8.93 -22.05
N ARG A 91 6.79 -10.24 -21.74
CA ARG A 91 5.80 -11.25 -22.13
C ARG A 91 5.49 -12.17 -20.97
N VAL A 92 4.24 -12.63 -20.90
CA VAL A 92 3.84 -13.74 -20.05
C VAL A 92 4.26 -15.04 -20.74
N LEU A 93 5.04 -15.85 -20.06
CA LEU A 93 5.47 -17.16 -20.53
C LEU A 93 5.27 -18.18 -19.41
N PHE A 94 5.37 -19.47 -19.77
CA PHE A 94 5.08 -20.57 -18.86
C PHE A 94 6.32 -21.44 -18.70
N LEU A 95 6.63 -21.78 -17.44
CA LEU A 95 7.60 -22.82 -17.10
C LEU A 95 6.96 -24.21 -17.18
N PRO A 96 7.75 -25.30 -17.31
CA PRO A 96 7.25 -26.66 -17.13
C PRO A 96 6.52 -26.78 -15.78
N GLY A 97 5.28 -27.26 -15.81
CA GLY A 97 4.42 -27.31 -14.62
C GLY A 97 3.37 -26.18 -14.54
N GLY A 98 3.35 -25.28 -15.55
CA GLY A 98 2.29 -24.28 -15.69
C GLY A 98 2.51 -22.99 -14.87
N THR A 99 3.66 -22.81 -14.25
CA THR A 99 3.99 -21.56 -13.54
C THR A 99 4.15 -20.41 -14.53
N GLU A 100 3.34 -19.36 -14.37
CA GLU A 100 3.43 -18.15 -15.16
C GLU A 100 4.57 -17.26 -14.70
N VAL A 101 5.37 -16.76 -15.65
CA VAL A 101 6.47 -15.82 -15.41
C VAL A 101 6.42 -14.67 -16.43
N LEU A 102 6.70 -13.46 -15.95
CA LEU A 102 6.92 -12.30 -16.81
C LEU A 102 8.38 -12.28 -17.22
N VAL A 103 8.63 -12.25 -18.52
CA VAL A 103 9.97 -12.37 -19.09
C VAL A 103 10.27 -11.17 -19.96
N THR A 104 11.41 -10.53 -19.70
CA THR A 104 12.05 -9.58 -20.63
C THR A 104 13.42 -10.11 -21.01
N ALA A 105 13.89 -9.79 -22.21
CA ALA A 105 15.22 -10.20 -22.64
C ALA A 105 15.96 -9.09 -23.40
N ALA A 106 17.27 -9.04 -23.21
CA ALA A 106 18.15 -8.08 -23.87
C ALA A 106 19.43 -8.75 -24.40
N TYR A 107 19.99 -8.18 -25.45
CA TYR A 107 21.21 -8.67 -26.09
C TYR A 107 22.31 -7.60 -25.98
N ARG A 108 23.50 -8.04 -25.58
CA ARG A 108 24.74 -7.33 -25.81
C ARG A 108 25.46 -8.02 -26.95
N ARG A 109 25.87 -7.25 -27.98
CA ARG A 109 26.55 -7.77 -29.19
C ARG A 109 27.94 -7.19 -29.31
N ASP A 110 28.84 -7.94 -29.92
CA ASP A 110 30.17 -7.47 -30.28
C ASP A 110 30.16 -6.60 -31.57
N ALA A 111 31.34 -6.16 -32.00
CA ALA A 111 31.51 -5.32 -33.19
C ALA A 111 31.04 -6.03 -34.49
N GLU A 112 31.12 -7.35 -34.52
CA GLU A 112 30.67 -8.20 -35.63
C GLU A 112 29.17 -8.57 -35.50
N ARG A 113 28.44 -7.92 -34.58
CA ARG A 113 27.00 -8.14 -34.27
C ARG A 113 26.65 -9.53 -33.74
N ARG A 114 27.62 -10.33 -33.30
CA ARG A 114 27.39 -11.62 -32.66
C ARG A 114 26.98 -11.40 -31.19
N VAL A 115 26.13 -12.27 -30.66
CA VAL A 115 25.69 -12.17 -29.27
C VAL A 115 26.86 -12.44 -28.32
N GLU A 116 27.25 -11.43 -27.56
CA GLU A 116 28.24 -11.51 -26.50
C GLU A 116 27.62 -11.95 -25.19
N ARG A 117 26.46 -11.35 -24.84
CA ARG A 117 25.66 -11.70 -23.69
C ARG A 117 24.19 -11.66 -24.03
N PHE A 118 23.46 -12.62 -23.52
CA PHE A 118 22.01 -12.68 -23.57
C PHE A 118 21.48 -12.63 -22.14
N THR A 119 20.77 -11.58 -21.79
CA THR A 119 20.23 -11.34 -20.44
C THR A 119 18.73 -11.56 -20.46
N VAL A 120 18.24 -12.34 -19.51
CA VAL A 120 16.82 -12.60 -19.29
C VAL A 120 16.46 -12.17 -17.87
N CYS A 121 15.49 -11.28 -17.73
CA CYS A 121 14.89 -10.95 -16.45
C CYS A 121 13.56 -11.67 -16.29
N LEU A 122 13.36 -12.23 -15.10
CA LEU A 122 12.19 -13.00 -14.71
C LEU A 122 11.48 -12.30 -13.55
N ARG A 123 10.18 -12.14 -13.66
CA ARG A 123 9.32 -11.67 -12.56
C ARG A 123 8.21 -12.67 -12.32
N ASP A 124 7.82 -12.79 -11.05
CA ASP A 124 6.66 -13.61 -10.70
C ASP A 124 5.38 -12.97 -11.28
N ALA A 125 4.73 -13.69 -12.20
CA ALA A 125 3.47 -13.24 -12.79
C ALA A 125 2.33 -13.22 -11.76
N LEU A 126 2.42 -14.02 -10.69
CA LEU A 126 1.41 -14.04 -9.61
C LEU A 126 1.28 -12.67 -8.93
N HIS A 127 2.38 -11.92 -8.82
CA HIS A 127 2.34 -10.59 -8.22
C HIS A 127 1.51 -9.62 -9.09
N ARG A 128 1.72 -9.62 -10.40
CA ARG A 128 0.95 -8.80 -11.35
C ARG A 128 -0.51 -9.24 -11.43
N ALA A 129 -0.77 -10.55 -11.53
CA ALA A 129 -2.12 -11.08 -11.56
C ALA A 129 -2.89 -10.77 -10.27
N ARG A 130 -2.20 -10.75 -9.11
CA ARG A 130 -2.78 -10.28 -7.84
C ARG A 130 -3.11 -8.79 -7.89
N GLN A 131 -2.18 -7.95 -8.34
CA GLN A 131 -2.41 -6.51 -8.46
C GLN A 131 -3.58 -6.19 -9.43
N GLU A 132 -3.65 -6.87 -10.57
CA GLU A 132 -4.75 -6.71 -11.53
C GLU A 132 -6.10 -7.16 -10.95
N ARG A 133 -6.12 -8.28 -10.20
CA ARG A 133 -7.32 -8.75 -9.47
C ARG A 133 -7.70 -7.76 -8.36
N ASP A 134 -6.75 -7.35 -7.53
CA ASP A 134 -6.98 -6.39 -6.45
C ASP A 134 -7.56 -5.08 -7.01
N ARG A 135 -7.07 -4.63 -8.18
CA ARG A 135 -7.60 -3.46 -8.87
C ARG A 135 -9.01 -3.68 -9.45
N ALA A 136 -9.29 -4.84 -10.01
CA ALA A 136 -10.63 -5.19 -10.51
C ALA A 136 -11.62 -5.31 -9.36
N ASP A 137 -11.22 -5.93 -8.25
CA ASP A 137 -12.01 -6.05 -7.02
C ASP A 137 -12.28 -4.68 -6.40
N LEU A 138 -11.28 -3.77 -6.42
CA LEU A 138 -11.43 -2.37 -6.04
C LEU A 138 -12.57 -1.71 -6.82
N VAL A 139 -12.50 -1.73 -8.16
CA VAL A 139 -13.51 -1.09 -9.04
C VAL A 139 -14.90 -1.68 -8.80
N SER A 140 -15.00 -3.00 -8.68
CA SER A 140 -16.25 -3.70 -8.41
C SER A 140 -16.87 -3.29 -7.07
N THR A 141 -16.05 -3.23 -6.02
CA THR A 141 -16.45 -2.85 -4.66
C THR A 141 -16.92 -1.39 -4.63
N VAL A 142 -16.15 -0.49 -5.24
CA VAL A 142 -16.51 0.94 -5.37
C VAL A 142 -17.86 1.10 -6.06
N ALA A 143 -18.07 0.41 -7.20
CA ALA A 143 -19.34 0.49 -7.93
C ALA A 143 -20.52 0.01 -7.07
N HIS A 144 -20.32 -1.02 -6.25
CA HIS A 144 -21.35 -1.53 -5.34
C HIS A 144 -21.64 -0.54 -4.20
N GLU A 145 -20.61 0.01 -3.57
CA GLU A 145 -20.73 0.97 -2.46
C GLU A 145 -21.33 2.32 -2.88
N LEU A 146 -21.13 2.73 -4.14
CA LEU A 146 -21.77 3.92 -4.71
C LEU A 146 -23.23 3.65 -5.12
N ARG A 147 -23.52 2.46 -5.66
CA ARG A 147 -24.87 2.14 -6.18
C ARG A 147 -25.92 2.15 -5.07
N SER A 148 -25.59 1.64 -3.89
CA SER A 148 -26.53 1.53 -2.76
C SER A 148 -27.08 2.89 -2.32
N PRO A 149 -26.27 3.87 -1.90
CA PRO A 149 -26.76 5.19 -1.49
C PRO A 149 -27.42 5.95 -2.65
N LEU A 150 -26.90 5.87 -3.88
CA LEU A 150 -27.53 6.51 -5.04
C LEU A 150 -28.91 5.94 -5.35
N THR A 151 -29.13 4.64 -5.16
CA THR A 151 -30.45 4.03 -5.32
C THR A 151 -31.43 4.54 -4.27
N SER A 152 -30.98 4.69 -3.02
CA SER A 152 -31.75 5.25 -1.91
C SER A 152 -32.11 6.72 -2.18
N VAL A 153 -31.14 7.57 -2.52
CA VAL A 153 -31.37 8.98 -2.90
C VAL A 153 -32.40 9.08 -4.02
N LYS A 154 -32.22 8.31 -5.11
CA LYS A 154 -33.14 8.31 -6.24
C LYS A 154 -34.52 7.81 -5.86
N GLY A 155 -34.62 6.77 -5.03
CA GLY A 155 -35.91 6.20 -4.59
C GLY A 155 -36.72 7.16 -3.73
N PHE A 156 -36.09 7.76 -2.71
CA PHE A 156 -36.79 8.72 -1.84
C PHE A 156 -37.16 10.01 -2.56
N THR A 157 -36.27 10.56 -3.39
CA THR A 157 -36.59 11.76 -4.18
C THR A 157 -37.70 11.49 -5.18
N ALA A 158 -37.71 10.38 -5.89
CA ALA A 158 -38.78 9.99 -6.81
C ALA A 158 -40.12 9.78 -6.07
N THR A 159 -40.08 9.18 -4.87
CA THR A 159 -41.26 8.97 -4.03
C THR A 159 -41.84 10.29 -3.52
N LEU A 160 -40.98 11.19 -3.06
CA LEU A 160 -41.40 12.55 -2.63
C LEU A 160 -42.01 13.33 -3.80
N LEU A 161 -41.37 13.33 -4.96
CA LEU A 161 -41.90 14.03 -6.15
C LEU A 161 -43.25 13.48 -6.59
N ALA A 162 -43.43 12.15 -6.62
CA ALA A 162 -44.65 11.53 -7.09
C ALA A 162 -45.81 11.62 -6.08
N LYS A 163 -45.54 11.64 -4.79
CA LYS A 163 -46.53 11.48 -3.73
C LYS A 163 -46.43 12.51 -2.61
N TRP A 164 -45.90 13.71 -2.88
CA TRP A 164 -45.66 14.78 -1.89
C TRP A 164 -46.82 15.03 -0.96
N HIS A 165 -48.03 15.08 -1.49
CA HIS A 165 -49.25 15.38 -0.72
C HIS A 165 -49.75 14.20 0.15
N ARG A 166 -49.17 13.03 0.03
CA ARG A 166 -49.53 11.82 0.81
C ARG A 166 -48.75 11.70 2.10
N PHE A 167 -47.68 12.45 2.24
CA PHE A 167 -46.79 12.39 3.41
C PHE A 167 -47.03 13.60 4.32
N ASN A 168 -47.02 13.36 5.62
CA ASN A 168 -46.94 14.46 6.60
C ASN A 168 -45.50 15.02 6.64
N ASP A 169 -45.31 16.13 7.35
CA ASP A 169 -44.03 16.85 7.35
C ASP A 169 -42.93 16.08 8.06
N ASP A 170 -43.25 15.26 9.08
CA ASP A 170 -42.27 14.39 9.74
C ASP A 170 -41.77 13.30 8.80
N GLN A 171 -42.65 12.66 8.03
CA GLN A 171 -42.27 11.65 7.03
C GLN A 171 -41.41 12.26 5.93
N LYS A 172 -41.74 13.45 5.43
CA LYS A 172 -40.93 14.17 4.44
C LYS A 172 -39.56 14.50 5.01
N ARG A 173 -39.50 14.96 6.27
CA ARG A 173 -38.24 15.26 6.96
C ARG A 173 -37.34 14.03 7.05
N VAL A 174 -37.83 12.88 7.50
CA VAL A 174 -37.08 11.62 7.59
C VAL A 174 -36.55 11.20 6.22
N MET A 175 -37.36 11.31 5.16
CA MET A 175 -36.93 11.00 3.80
C MET A 175 -35.83 11.93 3.31
N LEU A 176 -35.93 13.23 3.56
CA LEU A 176 -34.91 14.23 3.18
C LEU A 176 -33.63 14.06 3.99
N GLU A 177 -33.74 13.79 5.29
CA GLU A 177 -32.57 13.48 6.14
C GLU A 177 -31.85 12.23 5.64
N THR A 178 -32.57 11.20 5.23
CA THR A 178 -31.99 9.99 4.62
C THR A 178 -31.29 10.31 3.30
N VAL A 179 -31.90 11.11 2.43
CA VAL A 179 -31.28 11.57 1.18
C VAL A 179 -30.00 12.34 1.43
N ASN A 180 -30.02 13.25 2.40
CA ASN A 180 -28.83 14.04 2.76
C ASN A 180 -27.70 13.16 3.31
N ALA A 181 -28.02 12.26 4.23
CA ALA A 181 -27.04 11.33 4.80
C ALA A 181 -26.40 10.41 3.74
N ASP A 182 -27.18 9.93 2.77
CA ASP A 182 -26.68 9.12 1.66
C ASP A 182 -25.82 9.95 0.68
N ALA A 183 -26.17 11.21 0.43
CA ALA A 183 -25.36 12.13 -0.39
C ALA A 183 -24.02 12.42 0.28
N ASP A 184 -24.01 12.68 1.60
CA ASP A 184 -22.78 12.88 2.39
C ASP A 184 -21.90 11.63 2.37
N ARG A 185 -22.52 10.43 2.41
CA ARG A 185 -21.81 9.16 2.29
C ARG A 185 -21.12 9.02 0.92
N VAL A 186 -21.79 9.37 -0.17
CA VAL A 186 -21.20 9.35 -1.53
C VAL A 186 -20.03 10.33 -1.62
N THR A 187 -20.19 11.54 -1.10
CA THR A 187 -19.12 12.56 -1.10
C THR A 187 -17.89 12.06 -0.36
N ARG A 188 -18.07 11.47 0.81
CA ARG A 188 -16.99 10.89 1.62
C ARG A 188 -16.28 9.76 0.88
N LEU A 189 -17.03 8.83 0.25
CA LEU A 189 -16.47 7.77 -0.57
C LEU A 189 -15.58 8.28 -1.71
N ILE A 190 -16.04 9.32 -2.41
CA ILE A 190 -15.27 9.93 -3.49
C ILE A 190 -13.97 10.52 -2.96
N THR A 191 -14.01 11.26 -1.84
CA THR A 191 -12.83 11.85 -1.21
C THR A 191 -11.83 10.78 -0.78
N GLU A 192 -12.30 9.71 -0.12
CA GLU A 192 -11.47 8.58 0.29
C GLU A 192 -10.82 7.86 -0.90
N LEU A 193 -11.52 7.71 -2.02
CA LEU A 193 -10.97 7.13 -3.25
C LEU A 193 -9.88 7.99 -3.88
N LEU A 194 -10.05 9.31 -3.85
CA LEU A 194 -9.03 10.24 -4.32
C LEU A 194 -7.77 10.17 -3.44
N ASP A 195 -7.93 10.05 -2.11
CA ASP A 195 -6.81 9.88 -1.19
C ASP A 195 -6.09 8.55 -1.42
N VAL A 196 -6.82 7.43 -1.58
CA VAL A 196 -6.24 6.13 -1.97
C VAL A 196 -5.42 6.26 -3.26
N SER A 197 -5.97 6.89 -4.30
CA SER A 197 -5.29 7.09 -5.57
C SER A 197 -4.00 7.91 -5.42
N ARG A 198 -4.00 8.96 -4.59
CA ARG A 198 -2.80 9.78 -4.31
C ARG A 198 -1.74 9.01 -3.54
N ILE A 199 -2.15 8.22 -2.55
CA ILE A 199 -1.25 7.35 -1.78
C ILE A 199 -0.59 6.31 -2.68
N GLU A 200 -1.37 5.58 -3.50
CA GLU A 200 -0.87 4.53 -4.38
C GLU A 200 0.07 5.05 -5.48
N SER A 201 -0.22 6.24 -5.99
CA SER A 201 0.61 6.86 -7.03
C SER A 201 1.87 7.56 -6.50
N GLY A 202 2.04 7.61 -5.16
CA GLY A 202 3.13 8.39 -4.53
C GLY A 202 3.03 9.90 -4.77
N ARG A 203 1.83 10.41 -5.13
CA ARG A 203 1.58 11.82 -5.43
C ARG A 203 0.92 12.57 -4.27
N LEU A 204 1.06 12.02 -3.05
CA LEU A 204 0.56 12.69 -1.86
C LEU A 204 1.50 13.85 -1.53
N GLU A 205 1.05 15.07 -1.79
CA GLU A 205 1.76 16.28 -1.39
C GLU A 205 1.51 16.55 0.09
N MET A 206 2.59 16.82 0.82
CA MET A 206 2.55 17.11 2.26
C MET A 206 2.85 18.61 2.47
N ARG A 207 1.98 19.30 3.20
CA ARG A 207 2.16 20.73 3.56
C ARG A 207 2.53 20.83 5.03
N ARG A 208 3.81 20.62 5.34
CA ARG A 208 4.28 20.59 6.72
C ARG A 208 4.25 21.96 7.37
N GLN A 209 3.67 22.03 8.55
CA GLN A 209 3.61 23.19 9.42
C GLN A 209 3.86 22.75 10.86
N VAL A 210 4.13 23.68 11.75
CA VAL A 210 4.18 23.36 13.19
C VAL A 210 2.78 23.00 13.66
N VAL A 211 2.61 21.80 14.18
CA VAL A 211 1.32 21.24 14.63
C VAL A 211 1.42 20.86 16.11
N ASP A 212 0.46 21.37 16.90
CA ASP A 212 0.22 20.93 18.27
C ASP A 212 -0.73 19.71 18.24
N ILE A 213 -0.17 18.49 18.29
CA ILE A 213 -0.97 17.26 18.26
C ILE A 213 -2.02 17.20 19.38
N PRO A 214 -1.73 17.54 20.64
CA PRO A 214 -2.73 17.70 21.68
C PRO A 214 -3.92 18.58 21.30
N GLU A 215 -3.67 19.70 20.64
CA GLU A 215 -4.74 20.60 20.20
C GLU A 215 -5.59 20.00 19.10
N GLU A 216 -4.96 19.32 18.12
CA GLU A 216 -5.70 18.59 17.07
C GLU A 216 -6.58 17.48 17.67
N VAL A 217 -6.10 16.75 18.66
CA VAL A 217 -6.93 15.75 19.38
C VAL A 217 -8.13 16.40 20.05
N ARG A 218 -7.96 17.56 20.73
CA ARG A 218 -9.08 18.28 21.36
C ARG A 218 -10.11 18.74 20.33
N LYS A 219 -9.69 19.23 19.16
CA LYS A 219 -10.58 19.60 18.05
C LYS A 219 -11.41 18.42 17.57
N VAL A 220 -10.77 17.26 17.35
CA VAL A 220 -11.46 16.04 16.92
C VAL A 220 -12.49 15.60 17.96
N ILE A 221 -12.13 15.59 19.25
CA ILE A 221 -13.07 15.23 20.33
C ILE A 221 -14.25 16.23 20.35
N ALA A 222 -13.96 17.53 20.34
CA ALA A 222 -15.02 18.57 20.34
C ALA A 222 -15.97 18.42 19.15
N GLY A 223 -15.44 18.08 17.96
CA GLY A 223 -16.26 17.78 16.78
C GLY A 223 -17.19 16.58 17.00
N ARG A 224 -16.75 15.53 17.68
CA ARG A 224 -17.59 14.35 17.99
C ARG A 224 -18.67 14.68 19.04
N VAL A 225 -18.33 15.46 20.05
CA VAL A 225 -19.29 15.93 21.06
C VAL A 225 -20.36 16.80 20.41
N ALA A 226 -19.97 17.72 19.54
CA ALA A 226 -20.91 18.55 18.79
C ALA A 226 -21.81 17.74 17.85
N ALA A 227 -21.34 16.56 17.37
CA ALA A 227 -22.13 15.63 16.58
C ALA A 227 -23.04 14.71 17.42
N GLY A 228 -23.08 14.88 18.76
CA GLY A 228 -23.99 14.20 19.66
C GLY A 228 -23.39 13.05 20.48
N GLU A 229 -22.08 12.82 20.40
CA GLU A 229 -21.44 11.84 21.30
C GLU A 229 -21.32 12.43 22.72
N PRO A 230 -21.54 11.65 23.78
CA PRO A 230 -21.36 12.12 25.15
C PRO A 230 -19.88 12.47 25.43
N GLU A 231 -19.64 13.59 26.11
CA GLU A 231 -18.29 14.07 26.43
C GLU A 231 -17.52 13.09 27.32
N ASP A 232 -18.19 12.47 28.29
CA ASP A 232 -17.64 11.46 29.21
C ASP A 232 -17.21 10.15 28.52
N ARG A 233 -17.60 9.99 27.26
CA ARG A 233 -17.12 8.87 26.41
C ARG A 233 -15.65 9.01 26.03
N PHE A 234 -15.08 10.21 26.11
CA PHE A 234 -13.71 10.48 25.68
C PHE A 234 -12.81 10.75 26.89
N ARG A 235 -11.68 10.04 26.94
CA ARG A 235 -10.60 10.29 27.88
C ARG A 235 -9.35 10.68 27.11
N PHE A 236 -8.81 11.86 27.40
CA PHE A 236 -7.63 12.39 26.74
C PHE A 236 -6.50 12.61 27.74
N GLU A 237 -5.32 12.06 27.44
CA GLU A 237 -4.13 12.16 28.28
C GLU A 237 -2.93 12.62 27.43
N VAL A 238 -2.16 13.57 27.95
CA VAL A 238 -0.87 13.97 27.40
C VAL A 238 0.20 13.56 28.40
N ARG A 239 1.21 12.85 27.94
CA ARG A 239 2.30 12.33 28.79
C ARG A 239 3.64 12.88 28.31
N GLY A 240 4.35 13.60 29.21
CA GLY A 240 5.65 14.19 28.90
C GLY A 240 5.57 15.42 27.99
N GLU A 241 6.72 15.95 27.66
CA GLU A 241 6.87 17.11 26.76
C GLU A 241 7.11 16.60 25.33
N LEU A 242 6.36 17.16 24.38
CA LEU A 242 6.50 16.81 22.97
C LEU A 242 7.52 17.77 22.31
N PRO A 243 8.31 17.28 21.36
CA PRO A 243 9.12 18.17 20.53
C PRO A 243 8.23 19.02 19.62
N GLU A 244 8.81 20.02 18.97
CA GLU A 244 8.14 20.76 17.90
C GLU A 244 7.88 19.82 16.71
N MET A 245 6.61 19.70 16.30
CA MET A 245 6.18 18.73 15.30
C MET A 245 5.88 19.43 13.98
N TRP A 246 6.66 19.10 12.91
CA TRP A 246 6.43 19.57 11.54
C TRP A 246 5.64 18.56 10.75
N LEU A 247 4.32 18.72 10.72
CA LEU A 247 3.36 17.79 10.14
C LEU A 247 2.40 18.53 9.22
N ASP A 248 1.65 17.80 8.41
CA ASP A 248 0.53 18.35 7.65
C ASP A 248 -0.73 18.34 8.54
N PRO A 249 -1.30 19.52 8.92
CA PRO A 249 -2.41 19.59 9.85
C PRO A 249 -3.68 18.94 9.30
N ASP A 250 -3.98 19.08 7.99
CA ASP A 250 -5.17 18.49 7.37
C ASP A 250 -5.09 16.97 7.38
N LYS A 251 -3.88 16.42 7.14
CA LYS A 251 -3.63 14.98 7.18
C LYS A 251 -3.63 14.44 8.60
N MET A 252 -3.15 15.21 9.58
CA MET A 252 -3.21 14.83 10.99
C MET A 252 -4.64 14.80 11.50
N ASP A 253 -5.47 15.81 11.18
CA ASP A 253 -6.91 15.79 11.47
C ASP A 253 -7.58 14.57 10.86
N GLN A 254 -7.27 14.23 9.62
CA GLN A 254 -7.81 13.05 8.92
C GLN A 254 -7.39 11.72 9.59
N ILE A 255 -6.13 11.59 10.04
CA ILE A 255 -5.65 10.41 10.79
C ILE A 255 -6.43 10.26 12.09
N LEU A 256 -6.44 11.32 12.90
CA LEU A 256 -7.10 11.32 14.21
C LEU A 256 -8.61 11.12 14.07
N GLY A 257 -9.26 11.83 13.14
CA GLY A 257 -10.67 11.70 12.85
C GLY A 257 -11.09 10.27 12.48
N ASN A 258 -10.33 9.62 11.60
CA ASN A 258 -10.59 8.24 11.21
C ASN A 258 -10.39 7.24 12.36
N LEU A 259 -9.35 7.40 13.18
CA LEU A 259 -9.10 6.52 14.32
C LEU A 259 -10.16 6.67 15.41
N VAL A 260 -10.53 7.92 15.76
CA VAL A 260 -11.57 8.21 16.75
C VAL A 260 -12.94 7.75 16.23
N GLU A 261 -13.26 7.98 14.95
CA GLU A 261 -14.51 7.47 14.36
C GLU A 261 -14.59 5.95 14.42
N ASN A 262 -13.49 5.25 14.13
CA ASN A 262 -13.43 3.79 14.26
C ASN A 262 -13.66 3.34 15.71
N ALA A 263 -13.05 3.98 16.69
CA ALA A 263 -13.23 3.67 18.10
C ALA A 263 -14.70 3.91 18.57
N VAL A 264 -15.33 4.98 18.10
CA VAL A 264 -16.73 5.29 18.40
C VAL A 264 -17.67 4.27 17.74
N ARG A 265 -17.42 3.91 16.48
CA ARG A 265 -18.32 3.08 15.66
C ARG A 265 -18.20 1.59 15.97
N HIS A 266 -16.99 1.10 16.14
CA HIS A 266 -16.68 -0.33 16.26
C HIS A 266 -16.33 -0.75 17.68
N GLY A 267 -15.88 0.20 18.50
CA GLY A 267 -15.60 0.00 19.91
C GLY A 267 -16.86 0.06 20.79
N ALA A 268 -16.63 -0.06 22.07
CA ALA A 268 -17.63 0.15 23.12
C ALA A 268 -16.97 0.95 24.27
N GLY A 269 -17.77 1.41 25.23
CA GLY A 269 -17.27 2.09 26.41
C GLY A 269 -16.52 3.37 26.13
N THR A 270 -15.46 3.59 26.89
CA THR A 270 -14.63 4.80 26.81
C THR A 270 -13.62 4.73 25.67
N VAL A 271 -13.52 5.81 24.90
CA VAL A 271 -12.45 6.01 23.92
C VAL A 271 -11.32 6.78 24.59
N THR A 272 -10.20 6.11 24.83
CA THR A 272 -9.01 6.73 25.46
C THR A 272 -7.99 7.11 24.40
N ILE A 273 -7.62 8.39 24.34
CA ILE A 273 -6.59 8.92 23.47
C ILE A 273 -5.39 9.32 24.32
N VAL A 274 -4.21 8.82 24.00
CA VAL A 274 -2.96 9.15 24.71
C VAL A 274 -1.96 9.69 23.72
N VAL A 275 -1.39 10.85 23.99
CA VAL A 275 -0.30 11.47 23.25
C VAL A 275 0.93 11.51 24.14
N GLU A 276 2.06 11.01 23.64
CA GLU A 276 3.31 10.93 24.38
C GLU A 276 4.54 11.08 23.44
N PRO A 277 5.73 11.46 23.95
CA PRO A 277 6.94 11.40 23.15
C PRO A 277 7.20 9.97 22.64
N ASP A 278 7.75 9.83 21.42
CA ASP A 278 8.17 8.51 20.94
C ASP A 278 9.41 8.05 21.73
N ALA A 279 9.35 6.83 22.28
CA ALA A 279 10.44 6.26 23.08
C ALA A 279 11.72 5.95 22.28
N HIS A 280 11.64 5.91 20.95
CA HIS A 280 12.74 5.44 20.08
C HIS A 280 13.29 6.50 19.14
N LYS A 281 12.54 7.56 18.87
CA LYS A 281 12.90 8.63 17.94
C LYS A 281 12.44 9.98 18.46
N GLU A 282 13.11 11.04 18.03
CA GLU A 282 12.56 12.39 18.24
C GLU A 282 11.25 12.52 17.46
N GLY A 283 10.13 12.61 18.20
CA GLY A 283 8.79 12.60 17.62
C GLY A 283 7.72 12.34 18.66
N ALA A 284 6.53 12.04 18.18
CA ALA A 284 5.37 11.75 19.01
C ALA A 284 4.74 10.38 18.68
N ALA A 285 4.12 9.80 19.68
CA ALA A 285 3.29 8.63 19.57
C ALA A 285 1.86 8.95 20.05
N VAL A 286 0.88 8.52 19.26
CA VAL A 286 -0.53 8.66 19.60
C VAL A 286 -1.18 7.29 19.63
N SER A 287 -1.90 7.00 20.72
CA SER A 287 -2.67 5.77 20.89
C SER A 287 -4.15 6.11 21.02
N VAL A 288 -4.99 5.44 20.23
CA VAL A 288 -6.46 5.50 20.35
C VAL A 288 -6.95 4.12 20.74
N ARG A 289 -7.64 4.02 21.87
CA ARG A 289 -8.11 2.78 22.47
C ARG A 289 -9.61 2.79 22.65
N ASP A 290 -10.24 1.66 22.42
CA ASP A 290 -11.65 1.41 22.76
C ASP A 290 -11.77 0.21 23.73
N GLU A 291 -12.97 -0.01 24.26
CA GLU A 291 -13.32 -1.11 25.15
C GLU A 291 -14.22 -2.16 24.49
N GLY A 292 -14.20 -2.25 23.15
CA GLY A 292 -15.02 -3.19 22.38
C GLY A 292 -14.47 -4.62 22.38
N GLU A 293 -14.90 -5.41 21.39
CA GLU A 293 -14.45 -6.80 21.22
C GLU A 293 -12.97 -6.91 20.79
N GLY A 294 -12.43 -5.82 20.24
CA GLY A 294 -11.08 -5.77 19.67
C GLY A 294 -10.99 -6.41 18.30
N ILE A 295 -9.76 -6.63 17.85
CA ILE A 295 -9.47 -7.19 16.51
C ILE A 295 -8.92 -8.60 16.70
N PRO A 296 -9.51 -9.62 16.04
CA PRO A 296 -9.00 -10.99 16.08
C PRO A 296 -7.56 -11.06 15.57
N PRO A 297 -6.68 -11.91 16.16
CA PRO A 297 -5.27 -12.00 15.79
C PRO A 297 -5.03 -12.25 14.30
N GLU A 298 -5.88 -13.06 13.67
CA GLU A 298 -5.84 -13.37 12.22
C GLU A 298 -6.22 -12.18 11.33
N ALA A 299 -6.88 -11.17 11.90
CA ALA A 299 -7.28 -9.97 11.19
C ALA A 299 -6.28 -8.80 11.30
N VAL A 300 -5.37 -8.83 12.28
CA VAL A 300 -4.40 -7.75 12.56
C VAL A 300 -3.60 -7.33 11.32
N GLN A 301 -3.14 -8.30 10.52
CA GLN A 301 -2.40 -8.02 9.29
C GLN A 301 -3.29 -7.53 8.14
N ARG A 302 -4.61 -7.65 8.27
CA ARG A 302 -5.58 -7.37 7.22
C ARG A 302 -6.36 -6.08 7.43
N VAL A 303 -6.42 -5.55 8.66
CA VAL A 303 -7.23 -4.36 9.00
C VAL A 303 -6.83 -3.11 8.21
N PHE A 304 -5.58 -3.02 7.75
CA PHE A 304 -5.08 -1.93 6.94
C PHE A 304 -5.20 -2.17 5.42
N ARG A 305 -5.87 -3.26 4.99
CA ARG A 305 -6.14 -3.47 3.56
C ARG A 305 -7.36 -2.66 3.13
N GLN A 306 -7.37 -2.28 1.86
CA GLN A 306 -8.53 -1.60 1.25
C GLN A 306 -9.79 -2.45 1.38
N PHE A 307 -10.92 -1.79 1.68
CA PHE A 307 -12.25 -2.39 1.85
C PHE A 307 -12.34 -3.52 2.88
N TRP A 308 -11.32 -3.65 3.75
CA TRP A 308 -11.41 -4.64 4.80
C TRP A 308 -12.52 -4.25 5.80
N ARG A 309 -13.35 -5.23 6.11
CA ARG A 309 -14.42 -5.14 7.13
C ARG A 309 -14.34 -6.35 8.04
N GLY A 310 -14.45 -6.13 9.31
CA GLY A 310 -14.48 -7.20 10.30
C GLY A 310 -15.73 -8.09 10.18
N PRO A 311 -15.75 -9.23 10.90
CA PRO A 311 -16.94 -10.07 11.01
C PRO A 311 -18.15 -9.24 11.46
N GLY A 312 -19.25 -9.23 10.70
CA GLY A 312 -20.44 -8.40 10.98
C GLY A 312 -20.44 -7.00 10.33
N GLY A 313 -19.47 -6.68 9.48
CA GLY A 313 -19.23 -5.37 8.88
C GLY A 313 -20.38 -4.75 8.06
N ASN A 314 -21.38 -5.52 7.66
CA ASN A 314 -22.55 -4.99 6.93
C ASN A 314 -23.55 -4.21 7.82
N ARG A 315 -23.50 -4.37 9.14
CA ARG A 315 -24.48 -3.76 10.06
C ARG A 315 -24.08 -2.36 10.56
N ARG A 316 -22.79 -2.00 10.53
CA ARG A 316 -22.28 -0.76 11.16
C ARG A 316 -21.82 0.31 10.17
N GLY A 317 -21.94 0.09 8.87
CA GLY A 317 -21.66 1.05 7.80
C GLY A 317 -20.23 1.61 7.86
N GLY A 318 -19.51 1.57 6.81
CA GLY A 318 -18.14 2.11 6.68
C GLY A 318 -17.61 1.68 5.32
N THR A 319 -16.72 2.45 4.75
CA THR A 319 -16.16 2.19 3.43
C THR A 319 -15.12 1.08 3.45
N GLY A 320 -14.46 0.88 4.62
CA GLY A 320 -13.30 0.01 4.75
C GLY A 320 -12.01 0.62 4.18
N LEU A 321 -12.04 1.92 3.85
CA LEU A 321 -10.87 2.67 3.34
C LEU A 321 -10.16 3.46 4.44
N GLY A 322 -10.86 3.84 5.50
CA GLY A 322 -10.32 4.74 6.54
C GLY A 322 -9.00 4.30 7.13
N LEU A 323 -8.86 3.02 7.54
CA LEU A 323 -7.59 2.51 8.12
C LEU A 323 -6.47 2.37 7.07
N TYR A 324 -6.79 2.07 5.81
CA TYR A 324 -5.82 2.09 4.73
C TYR A 324 -5.27 3.51 4.50
N ILE A 325 -6.16 4.51 4.50
CA ILE A 325 -5.79 5.92 4.38
C ILE A 325 -4.94 6.35 5.57
N VAL A 326 -5.35 6.01 6.80
CA VAL A 326 -4.56 6.30 8.01
C VAL A 326 -3.14 5.76 7.88
N LYS A 327 -2.98 4.50 7.46
CA LYS A 327 -1.67 3.89 7.26
C LYS A 327 -0.84 4.67 6.23
N GLY A 328 -1.40 4.97 5.07
CA GLY A 328 -0.70 5.73 4.02
C GLY A 328 -0.31 7.14 4.45
N LEU A 329 -1.17 7.83 5.21
CA LEU A 329 -0.88 9.16 5.73
C LEU A 329 0.20 9.15 6.82
N VAL A 330 0.17 8.17 7.72
CA VAL A 330 1.21 7.99 8.75
C VAL A 330 2.57 7.67 8.09
N GLU A 331 2.59 6.77 7.10
CA GLU A 331 3.79 6.43 6.33
C GLU A 331 4.35 7.64 5.55
N ALA A 332 3.47 8.51 5.01
CA ALA A 332 3.87 9.75 4.32
C ALA A 332 4.51 10.77 5.28
N HIS A 333 4.16 10.74 6.57
CA HIS A 333 4.83 11.50 7.62
C HIS A 333 6.14 10.84 8.08
N GLY A 334 6.54 9.68 7.52
CA GLY A 334 7.71 8.90 7.96
C GLY A 334 7.48 8.10 9.24
N GLY A 335 6.22 7.93 9.62
CA GLY A 335 5.78 7.22 10.81
C GLY A 335 5.44 5.75 10.58
N VAL A 336 4.97 5.11 11.64
CA VAL A 336 4.50 3.71 11.62
C VAL A 336 3.21 3.60 12.42
N ILE A 337 2.24 2.84 11.92
CA ILE A 337 1.01 2.51 12.66
C ILE A 337 0.95 1.01 12.96
N THR A 338 0.49 0.70 14.15
CA THR A 338 0.27 -0.68 14.62
C THR A 338 -1.10 -0.79 15.27
N VAL A 339 -1.60 -2.02 15.38
CA VAL A 339 -2.81 -2.34 16.11
C VAL A 339 -2.57 -3.53 17.02
N ARG A 340 -3.10 -3.45 18.22
CA ARG A 340 -3.04 -4.54 19.20
C ARG A 340 -4.32 -4.59 20.04
N ARG A 341 -4.47 -5.63 20.84
CA ARG A 341 -5.54 -5.68 21.83
C ARG A 341 -5.25 -4.67 22.94
N ALA A 342 -6.24 -3.86 23.30
CA ALA A 342 -6.11 -2.90 24.39
C ALA A 342 -6.06 -3.62 25.76
N PRO A 343 -5.32 -3.08 26.76
CA PRO A 343 -5.44 -3.54 28.14
C PRO A 343 -6.88 -3.37 28.62
N GLY A 344 -7.50 -4.46 29.06
CA GLY A 344 -8.91 -4.44 29.50
C GLY A 344 -9.92 -4.86 28.42
N GLY A 345 -9.48 -5.12 27.21
CA GLY A 345 -10.32 -5.48 26.05
C GLY A 345 -10.30 -4.39 24.99
N GLY A 346 -10.98 -4.63 23.84
CA GLY A 346 -11.04 -3.67 22.75
C GLY A 346 -9.78 -3.64 21.86
N ALA A 347 -9.71 -2.64 20.99
CA ALA A 347 -8.58 -2.41 20.11
C ALA A 347 -7.77 -1.19 20.56
N GLU A 348 -6.46 -1.23 20.34
CA GLU A 348 -5.56 -0.09 20.45
C GLU A 348 -4.86 0.11 19.13
N PHE A 349 -5.14 1.24 18.49
CA PHE A 349 -4.37 1.73 17.36
C PHE A 349 -3.31 2.72 17.87
N ARG A 350 -2.04 2.42 17.59
CA ARG A 350 -0.92 3.28 17.97
C ARG A 350 -0.15 3.66 16.71
N PHE A 351 0.05 4.94 16.50
CA PHE A 351 0.95 5.42 15.47
C PHE A 351 2.04 6.30 16.06
N THR A 352 3.18 6.34 15.38
CA THR A 352 4.30 7.23 15.68
C THR A 352 4.57 8.11 14.47
N VAL A 353 4.98 9.35 14.71
CA VAL A 353 5.44 10.29 13.69
C VAL A 353 6.72 10.98 14.18
N PRO A 354 7.75 11.10 13.33
CA PRO A 354 8.95 11.85 13.68
C PRO A 354 8.60 13.35 13.80
N ALA A 355 9.43 14.10 14.54
CA ALA A 355 9.25 15.55 14.68
C ALA A 355 9.24 16.28 13.34
N GLY A 356 9.95 15.72 12.35
CA GLY A 356 10.04 16.29 11.01
C GLY A 356 11.01 17.48 10.93
N ALA A 357 10.99 18.14 9.78
CA ALA A 357 11.73 19.37 9.54
C ALA A 357 10.90 20.26 8.61
N PRO A 358 11.08 21.59 8.63
CA PRO A 358 10.42 22.48 7.69
C PRO A 358 10.82 22.16 6.25
N ASP A 359 9.91 22.34 5.32
CA ASP A 359 10.10 22.05 3.88
C ASP A 359 11.08 23.03 3.16
N TYR A 360 11.88 23.82 3.91
CA TYR A 360 12.83 24.79 3.35
C TYR A 360 14.14 24.18 2.84
N ALA A 361 14.30 22.87 2.87
CA ALA A 361 15.50 22.15 2.46
C ALA A 361 15.34 21.43 1.12
N GLY A 362 14.62 22.05 0.16
CA GLY A 362 14.50 21.57 -1.21
C GLY A 362 15.09 22.54 -2.21
#